data_e22f6d659be945b3d6098c1c3ff65d0a
#
_entry.id   e22f6d659be945b3d6098c1c3ff65d0a
#
_cell.length_a   1.000
_cell.length_b   1.000
_cell.length_c   1.000
_cell.angle_alpha   90.00
_cell.angle_beta   90.00
_cell.angle_gamma   90.00
#
_symmetry.space_group_name_H-M   'P 1'
#
loop_
_entity.id
_entity.type
_entity.pdbx_description
1 polymer ?
#
loop_
_entity_poly.entity_id
_entity_poly.type
_entity_poly.pdbx_seq_one_letter_code
_entity_poly.pdbx_strand_id
1 'polypeptide(L)'
;MEGVLSRTLAVTDTLKEILSGVSEQEIEAVLQELLRVKRENKKVYTIAAGRANLIMRTFAMRLMQIGFRSYVVFDTNTPAIEAGDLLIAGSGSGTTETVCVIARQAKERGARLVLISKNNTAPLAREADAVLQIPTQLCTQKLQTKGSEFEQSLFILCDNIGVELMLRLGCIRQIRDIDPFIRVLHA
;
A
#
# COMPACT_ATOMS: atom_id res chain seq x y z
N MET A 1 26.51 1.53 25.10
CA MET A 1 25.39 2.19 24.39
C MET A 1 25.33 1.62 22.98
N GLU A 2 24.18 1.10 22.60
CA GLU A 2 23.99 0.65 21.22
C GLU A 2 23.98 1.88 20.28
N GLY A 3 24.85 1.85 19.27
CA GLY A 3 24.96 2.90 18.28
C GLY A 3 23.76 2.91 17.31
N VAL A 4 23.66 3.97 16.49
CA VAL A 4 22.59 4.09 15.46
C VAL A 4 22.62 2.88 14.52
N LEU A 5 23.81 2.48 14.05
CA LEU A 5 23.95 1.36 13.11
C LEU A 5 23.46 0.04 13.72
N SER A 6 23.85 -0.26 14.96
CA SER A 6 23.39 -1.48 15.66
C SER A 6 21.87 -1.55 15.76
N ARG A 7 21.21 -0.43 16.17
CA ARG A 7 19.76 -0.36 16.17
C ARG A 7 19.14 -0.48 14.77
N THR A 8 19.76 0.13 13.77
CA THR A 8 19.27 0.00 12.38
C THR A 8 19.27 -1.45 11.90
N LEU A 9 20.33 -2.19 12.20
CA LEU A 9 20.40 -3.62 11.85
C LEU A 9 19.36 -4.44 12.62
N ALA A 10 19.21 -4.20 13.92
CA ALA A 10 18.18 -4.87 14.71
C ALA A 10 16.74 -4.56 14.22
N VAL A 11 16.49 -3.35 13.71
CA VAL A 11 15.23 -2.99 13.08
C VAL A 11 15.01 -3.78 11.79
N THR A 12 16.03 -4.01 10.96
CA THR A 12 15.87 -4.82 9.74
C THR A 12 15.50 -6.27 10.06
N ASP A 13 16.07 -6.85 11.12
CA ASP A 13 15.68 -8.19 11.59
C ASP A 13 14.20 -8.22 12.03
N THR A 14 13.76 -7.21 12.79
CA THR A 14 12.36 -7.05 13.17
C THR A 14 11.43 -6.95 11.97
N LEU A 15 11.80 -6.17 10.95
CA LEU A 15 11.01 -6.05 9.73
C LEU A 15 10.94 -7.37 8.96
N LYS A 16 12.02 -8.14 8.94
CA LYS A 16 12.03 -9.47 8.34
C LYS A 16 11.04 -10.42 9.03
N GLU A 17 10.98 -10.42 10.37
CA GLU A 17 9.99 -11.21 11.13
C GLU A 17 8.56 -10.82 10.75
N ILE A 18 8.25 -9.52 10.73
CA ILE A 18 6.92 -9.02 10.37
C ILE A 18 6.55 -9.43 8.94
N LEU A 19 7.44 -9.18 7.99
CA LEU A 19 7.19 -9.44 6.57
C LEU A 19 7.06 -10.94 6.27
N SER A 20 7.77 -11.80 7.00
CA SER A 20 7.63 -13.26 6.88
C SER A 20 6.26 -13.78 7.34
N GLY A 21 5.52 -13.00 8.10
CA GLY A 21 4.16 -13.34 8.54
C GLY A 21 3.05 -12.78 7.66
N VAL A 22 3.38 -12.05 6.58
CA VAL A 22 2.39 -11.53 5.64
C VAL A 22 1.84 -12.66 4.77
N SER A 23 0.54 -12.67 4.55
CA SER A 23 -0.13 -13.71 3.77
C SER A 23 0.02 -13.48 2.26
N GLU A 24 0.56 -14.47 1.55
CA GLU A 24 0.62 -14.47 0.08
C GLU A 24 -0.79 -14.41 -0.55
N GLN A 25 -1.79 -14.99 0.09
CA GLN A 25 -3.18 -14.93 -0.40
C GLN A 25 -3.74 -13.49 -0.31
N GLU A 26 -3.40 -12.76 0.75
CA GLU A 26 -3.82 -11.36 0.91
C GLU A 26 -3.10 -10.45 -0.09
N ILE A 27 -1.80 -10.69 -0.34
CA ILE A 27 -1.05 -10.01 -1.41
C ILE A 27 -1.71 -10.27 -2.77
N GLU A 28 -2.02 -11.52 -3.08
CA GLU A 28 -2.68 -11.89 -4.33
C GLU A 28 -4.04 -11.21 -4.49
N ALA A 29 -4.84 -11.12 -3.43
CA ALA A 29 -6.12 -10.41 -3.46
C ALA A 29 -5.95 -8.92 -3.82
N VAL A 30 -4.94 -8.25 -3.28
CA VAL A 30 -4.61 -6.86 -3.63
C VAL A 30 -4.16 -6.75 -5.09
N LEU A 31 -3.31 -7.66 -5.55
CA LEU A 31 -2.85 -7.70 -6.94
C LEU A 31 -4.02 -7.89 -7.91
N GLN A 32 -4.98 -8.77 -7.60
CA GLN A 32 -6.15 -9.00 -8.41
C GLN A 32 -7.04 -7.74 -8.54
N GLU A 33 -7.24 -7.00 -7.45
CA GLU A 33 -7.96 -5.72 -7.51
C GLU A 33 -7.25 -4.69 -8.40
N LEU A 34 -5.93 -4.59 -8.31
CA LEU A 34 -5.14 -3.69 -9.15
C LEU A 34 -5.18 -4.12 -10.63
N LEU A 35 -5.03 -5.40 -10.92
CA LEU A 35 -5.13 -5.92 -12.30
C LEU A 35 -6.54 -5.73 -12.87
N ARG A 36 -7.59 -5.88 -12.07
CA ARG A 36 -8.98 -5.59 -12.46
C ARG A 36 -9.12 -4.12 -12.88
N VAL A 37 -8.71 -3.20 -12.03
CA VAL A 37 -8.76 -1.76 -12.30
C VAL A 37 -8.02 -1.39 -13.59
N LYS A 38 -6.85 -2.00 -13.80
CA LYS A 38 -6.05 -1.77 -15.02
C LYS A 38 -6.78 -2.26 -16.26
N ARG A 39 -7.33 -3.47 -16.22
CA ARG A 39 -8.08 -4.09 -17.32
C ARG A 39 -9.35 -3.31 -17.65
N GLU A 40 -10.05 -2.81 -16.64
CA GLU A 40 -11.32 -2.06 -16.77
C GLU A 40 -11.08 -0.56 -17.01
N ASN A 41 -9.84 -0.11 -17.14
CA ASN A 41 -9.44 1.29 -17.32
C ASN A 41 -10.05 2.23 -16.23
N LYS A 42 -10.18 1.72 -15.01
CA LYS A 42 -10.67 2.46 -13.84
C LYS A 42 -9.52 3.20 -13.14
N LYS A 43 -9.87 4.06 -12.19
CA LYS A 43 -8.91 4.87 -11.42
C LYS A 43 -8.55 4.17 -10.11
N VAL A 44 -7.33 4.41 -9.63
CA VAL A 44 -6.86 3.99 -8.31
C VAL A 44 -6.61 5.23 -7.46
N TYR A 45 -7.09 5.20 -6.23
CA TYR A 45 -6.88 6.25 -5.25
C TYR A 45 -6.16 5.69 -4.04
N THR A 46 -5.26 6.47 -3.47
CA THR A 46 -4.59 6.12 -2.22
C THR A 46 -4.93 7.12 -1.13
N ILE A 47 -5.10 6.63 0.10
CA ILE A 47 -5.30 7.44 1.29
C ILE A 47 -4.62 6.81 2.51
N ALA A 48 -4.04 7.63 3.35
CA ALA A 48 -3.64 7.30 4.71
C ALA A 48 -3.58 8.58 5.54
N ALA A 49 -3.19 8.48 6.80
CA ALA A 49 -2.93 9.63 7.67
C ALA A 49 -1.47 9.66 8.11
N GLY A 50 -0.96 10.87 8.42
CA GLY A 50 0.39 11.06 8.95
C GLY A 50 1.49 10.52 8.02
N ARG A 51 2.49 9.86 8.62
CA ARG A 51 3.65 9.30 7.89
C ARG A 51 3.26 8.20 6.90
N ALA A 52 2.25 7.38 7.22
CA ALA A 52 1.74 6.38 6.29
C ALA A 52 1.21 7.00 5.00
N ASN A 53 0.67 8.24 5.05
CA ASN A 53 0.22 8.93 3.84
C ASN A 53 1.38 9.25 2.88
N LEU A 54 2.56 9.59 3.40
CA LEU A 54 3.74 9.82 2.56
C LEU A 54 4.12 8.54 1.80
N ILE A 55 4.00 7.39 2.43
CA ILE A 55 4.26 6.10 1.81
C ILE A 55 3.19 5.76 0.77
N MET A 56 1.92 5.99 1.08
CA MET A 56 0.85 5.76 0.10
C MET A 56 0.95 6.70 -1.11
N ARG A 57 1.52 7.89 -0.95
CA ARG A 57 1.86 8.80 -2.07
C ARG A 57 2.97 8.22 -2.95
N THR A 58 4.01 7.61 -2.38
CA THR A 58 5.04 6.93 -3.17
C THR A 58 4.47 5.75 -3.94
N PHE A 59 3.55 5.01 -3.34
CA PHE A 59 2.84 3.92 -4.01
C PHE A 59 1.97 4.42 -5.16
N ALA A 60 1.20 5.50 -4.96
CA ALA A 60 0.43 6.12 -6.03
C ALA A 60 1.31 6.56 -7.21
N MET A 61 2.48 7.13 -6.92
CA MET A 61 3.47 7.49 -7.94
C MET A 61 3.97 6.24 -8.69
N ARG A 62 4.29 5.16 -7.99
CA ARG A 62 4.71 3.91 -8.62
C ARG A 62 3.63 3.34 -9.54
N LEU A 63 2.39 3.32 -9.09
CA LEU A 63 1.25 2.89 -9.91
C LEU A 63 1.09 3.76 -11.18
N MET A 64 1.25 5.08 -11.05
CA MET A 64 1.23 6.00 -12.20
C MET A 64 2.36 5.68 -13.18
N GLN A 65 3.59 5.46 -12.71
CA GLN A 65 4.75 5.12 -13.54
C GLN A 65 4.55 3.84 -14.38
N ILE A 66 3.78 2.88 -13.86
CA ILE A 66 3.42 1.64 -14.59
C ILE A 66 2.09 1.76 -15.33
N GLY A 67 1.63 3.00 -15.52
CA GLY A 67 0.51 3.34 -16.41
C GLY A 67 -0.87 3.17 -15.80
N PHE A 68 -1.03 3.17 -14.47
CA PHE A 68 -2.34 3.31 -13.83
C PHE A 68 -2.80 4.76 -13.84
N ARG A 69 -4.09 4.97 -13.86
CA ARG A 69 -4.72 6.27 -13.56
C ARG A 69 -4.77 6.41 -12.04
N SER A 70 -3.63 6.76 -11.43
CA SER A 70 -3.43 6.77 -10.00
C SER A 70 -3.45 8.18 -9.42
N TYR A 71 -4.12 8.34 -8.27
CA TYR A 71 -4.34 9.62 -7.61
C TYR A 71 -4.17 9.47 -6.09
N VAL A 72 -3.85 10.58 -5.44
CA VAL A 72 -3.82 10.68 -3.98
C VAL A 72 -5.03 11.48 -3.52
N VAL A 73 -5.78 10.97 -2.58
CA VAL A 73 -6.94 11.69 -2.01
C VAL A 73 -6.46 12.99 -1.37
N PHE A 74 -7.20 14.07 -1.59
CA PHE A 74 -6.91 15.47 -1.21
C PHE A 74 -5.82 16.19 -2.02
N ASP A 75 -5.21 15.59 -3.04
CA ASP A 75 -4.40 16.37 -3.96
C ASP A 75 -5.29 17.19 -4.89
N THR A 76 -4.83 18.38 -5.24
CA THR A 76 -5.65 19.38 -5.96
C THR A 76 -6.11 18.96 -7.36
N ASN A 77 -5.41 18.01 -7.97
CA ASN A 77 -5.72 17.46 -9.29
C ASN A 77 -6.43 16.10 -9.23
N THR A 78 -6.89 15.69 -8.05
CA THR A 78 -7.57 14.41 -7.86
C THR A 78 -9.02 14.50 -8.32
N PRO A 79 -9.44 13.73 -9.35
CA PRO A 79 -10.83 13.71 -9.79
C PRO A 79 -11.73 13.00 -8.76
N ALA A 80 -13.06 13.16 -8.93
CA ALA A 80 -14.01 12.42 -8.11
C ALA A 80 -13.88 10.91 -8.33
N ILE A 81 -14.04 10.14 -7.25
CA ILE A 81 -14.11 8.68 -7.29
C ILE A 81 -15.49 8.24 -7.82
N GLU A 82 -15.52 7.19 -8.63
CA GLU A 82 -16.69 6.69 -9.32
C GLU A 82 -16.85 5.16 -9.13
N ALA A 83 -18.00 4.65 -9.53
CA ALA A 83 -18.28 3.21 -9.46
C ALA A 83 -17.25 2.39 -10.25
N GLY A 84 -16.75 1.32 -9.61
CA GLY A 84 -15.72 0.45 -10.14
C GLY A 84 -14.28 0.95 -9.95
N ASP A 85 -14.06 2.20 -9.55
CA ASP A 85 -12.74 2.67 -9.13
C ASP A 85 -12.26 1.92 -7.87
N LEU A 86 -10.99 2.04 -7.53
CA LEU A 86 -10.37 1.41 -6.38
C LEU A 86 -9.82 2.45 -5.41
N LEU A 87 -10.21 2.39 -4.16
CA LEU A 87 -9.54 3.08 -3.07
C LEU A 87 -8.63 2.11 -2.31
N ILE A 88 -7.36 2.45 -2.16
CA ILE A 88 -6.40 1.75 -1.31
C ILE A 88 -6.14 2.60 -0.07
N ALA A 89 -6.59 2.11 1.08
CA ALA A 89 -6.48 2.79 2.36
C ALA A 89 -5.36 2.17 3.21
N GLY A 90 -4.38 2.97 3.60
CA GLY A 90 -3.34 2.59 4.56
C GLY A 90 -3.69 3.09 5.97
N SER A 91 -4.01 2.18 6.89
CA SER A 91 -4.32 2.55 8.27
C SER A 91 -3.84 1.50 9.26
N GLY A 92 -2.77 1.80 9.99
CA GLY A 92 -2.23 0.85 10.97
C GLY A 92 -3.25 0.35 12.00
N SER A 93 -4.17 1.18 12.45
CA SER A 93 -5.23 0.78 13.39
C SER A 93 -6.50 0.25 12.71
N GLY A 94 -6.73 0.63 11.44
CA GLY A 94 -8.01 0.42 10.76
C GLY A 94 -9.18 1.24 11.32
N THR A 95 -8.87 2.25 12.16
CA THR A 95 -9.87 3.10 12.85
C THR A 95 -9.58 4.60 12.71
N THR A 96 -8.62 4.99 11.88
CA THR A 96 -8.29 6.40 11.65
C THR A 96 -9.50 7.10 11.03
N GLU A 97 -10.12 8.02 11.75
CA GLU A 97 -11.42 8.59 11.41
C GLU A 97 -11.48 9.16 9.99
N THR A 98 -10.53 10.01 9.61
CA THR A 98 -10.46 10.59 8.27
C THR A 98 -10.41 9.52 7.18
N VAL A 99 -9.62 8.46 7.39
CA VAL A 99 -9.52 7.34 6.44
C VAL A 99 -10.83 6.57 6.37
N CYS A 100 -11.46 6.30 7.52
CA CYS A 100 -12.74 5.59 7.59
C CYS A 100 -13.87 6.35 6.89
N VAL A 101 -13.96 7.67 7.11
CA VAL A 101 -14.98 8.52 6.47
C VAL A 101 -14.84 8.49 4.95
N ILE A 102 -13.64 8.71 4.44
CA ILE A 102 -13.38 8.70 2.98
C ILE A 102 -13.62 7.31 2.38
N ALA A 103 -13.21 6.24 3.08
CA ALA A 103 -13.43 4.88 2.60
C ALA A 103 -14.93 4.55 2.46
N ARG A 104 -15.75 4.94 3.44
CA ARG A 104 -17.21 4.76 3.36
C ARG A 104 -17.83 5.56 2.24
N GLN A 105 -17.47 6.83 2.08
CA GLN A 105 -17.92 7.66 0.96
C GLN A 105 -17.55 7.06 -0.40
N ALA A 106 -16.36 6.46 -0.52
CA ALA A 106 -15.95 5.75 -1.73
C ALA A 106 -16.84 4.53 -1.99
N LYS A 107 -17.11 3.73 -0.96
CA LYS A 107 -18.02 2.56 -1.06
C LYS A 107 -19.44 2.98 -1.44
N GLU A 108 -19.99 4.05 -0.86
CA GLU A 108 -21.31 4.61 -1.19
C GLU A 108 -21.41 5.03 -2.67
N ARG A 109 -20.30 5.42 -3.29
CA ARG A 109 -20.20 5.73 -4.73
C ARG A 109 -19.95 4.50 -5.61
N GLY A 110 -19.93 3.30 -5.04
CA GLY A 110 -19.71 2.06 -5.78
C GLY A 110 -18.25 1.75 -6.08
N ALA A 111 -17.30 2.43 -5.45
CA ALA A 111 -15.90 2.07 -5.55
C ALA A 111 -15.58 0.83 -4.69
N ARG A 112 -14.53 0.12 -5.07
CA ARG A 112 -13.99 -0.98 -4.27
C ARG A 112 -12.95 -0.45 -3.30
N LEU A 113 -12.77 -1.15 -2.19
CA LEU A 113 -11.87 -0.79 -1.10
C LEU A 113 -10.86 -1.90 -0.83
N VAL A 114 -9.60 -1.57 -0.89
CA VAL A 114 -8.49 -2.36 -0.31
C VAL A 114 -8.04 -1.66 0.97
N LEU A 115 -7.93 -2.40 2.05
CA LEU A 115 -7.34 -1.93 3.30
C LEU A 115 -5.99 -2.59 3.54
N ILE A 116 -4.95 -1.80 3.77
CA ILE A 116 -3.66 -2.28 4.30
C ILE A 116 -3.56 -1.84 5.76
N SER A 117 -3.53 -2.81 6.69
CA SER A 117 -3.63 -2.54 8.13
C SER A 117 -2.87 -3.59 8.94
N LYS A 118 -2.48 -3.26 10.15
CA LYS A 118 -2.02 -4.26 11.13
C LYS A 118 -3.17 -5.01 11.83
N ASN A 119 -4.41 -4.51 11.68
CA ASN A 119 -5.61 -5.07 12.31
C ASN A 119 -6.65 -5.47 11.26
N ASN A 120 -6.74 -6.77 10.97
CA ASN A 120 -7.70 -7.33 10.02
C ASN A 120 -9.11 -7.51 10.61
N THR A 121 -9.31 -7.24 11.90
CA THR A 121 -10.62 -7.28 12.57
C THR A 121 -11.22 -5.89 12.81
N ALA A 122 -10.52 -4.83 12.41
CA ALA A 122 -11.00 -3.47 12.55
C ALA A 122 -12.32 -3.25 11.80
N PRO A 123 -13.15 -2.28 12.21
CA PRO A 123 -14.41 -1.98 11.50
C PRO A 123 -14.21 -1.77 10.00
N LEU A 124 -13.20 -1.02 9.59
CA LEU A 124 -12.91 -0.78 8.18
C LEU A 124 -12.51 -2.04 7.42
N ALA A 125 -11.88 -3.02 8.08
CA ALA A 125 -11.53 -4.30 7.47
C ALA A 125 -12.76 -5.12 7.07
N ARG A 126 -13.84 -5.00 7.83
CA ARG A 126 -15.12 -5.68 7.50
C ARG A 126 -15.85 -5.07 6.30
N GLU A 127 -15.57 -3.82 5.99
CA GLU A 127 -16.14 -3.08 4.88
C GLU A 127 -15.30 -3.21 3.59
N ALA A 128 -14.04 -3.66 3.72
CA ALA A 128 -13.09 -3.78 2.61
C ALA A 128 -13.39 -5.01 1.73
N ASP A 129 -13.15 -4.85 0.43
CA ASP A 129 -13.26 -5.93 -0.54
C ASP A 129 -12.02 -6.85 -0.51
N ALA A 130 -10.87 -6.31 -0.10
CA ALA A 130 -9.67 -7.06 0.23
C ALA A 130 -8.90 -6.38 1.38
N VAL A 131 -8.26 -7.19 2.21
CA VAL A 131 -7.43 -6.71 3.33
C VAL A 131 -6.05 -7.33 3.18
N LEU A 132 -5.01 -6.50 3.32
CA LEU A 132 -3.63 -6.93 3.47
C LEU A 132 -3.18 -6.63 4.89
N GLN A 133 -2.98 -7.66 5.69
CA GLN A 133 -2.51 -7.50 7.06
C GLN A 133 -1.00 -7.41 7.12
N ILE A 134 -0.49 -6.39 7.83
CA ILE A 134 0.91 -6.28 8.24
C ILE A 134 0.98 -6.68 9.72
N PRO A 135 1.41 -7.90 10.05
CA PRO A 135 1.27 -8.49 11.39
C PRO A 135 2.34 -7.97 12.36
N THR A 136 2.32 -6.67 12.68
CA THR A 136 3.32 -6.03 13.56
C THR A 136 3.34 -6.59 14.99
N GLN A 137 2.32 -7.36 15.39
CA GLN A 137 2.29 -8.07 16.68
C GLN A 137 3.32 -9.20 16.77
N LEU A 138 3.87 -9.67 15.64
CA LEU A 138 4.97 -10.64 15.62
C LEU A 138 6.27 -10.02 16.12
N CYS A 139 6.40 -8.69 16.06
CA CYS A 139 7.54 -7.98 16.61
C CYS A 139 7.43 -7.90 18.14
N THR A 140 8.34 -8.56 18.82
CA THR A 140 8.41 -8.56 20.30
C THR A 140 9.28 -7.42 20.85
N GLN A 141 10.19 -6.87 20.05
CA GLN A 141 11.12 -5.82 20.46
C GLN A 141 10.63 -4.44 20.00
N LYS A 142 10.54 -3.50 20.95
CA LYS A 142 10.20 -2.10 20.64
C LYS A 142 11.47 -1.27 20.47
N LEU A 143 12.04 -1.32 19.29
CA LEU A 143 13.27 -0.60 18.93
C LEU A 143 13.03 0.79 18.36
N GLN A 144 11.78 1.11 18.00
CA GLN A 144 11.40 2.32 17.30
C GLN A 144 10.18 3.01 17.92
N THR A 145 9.88 4.20 17.42
CA THR A 145 8.65 4.93 17.79
C THR A 145 7.42 4.19 17.27
N LYS A 146 6.32 4.28 18.03
CA LYS A 146 5.05 3.61 17.70
C LYS A 146 4.61 3.86 16.26
N GLY A 147 4.38 2.81 15.53
CA GLY A 147 3.90 2.85 14.14
C GLY A 147 5.00 2.72 13.09
N SER A 148 6.27 2.89 13.46
CA SER A 148 7.38 2.82 12.48
C SER A 148 7.48 1.47 11.81
N GLU A 149 7.27 0.39 12.53
CA GLU A 149 7.30 -0.99 12.00
C GLU A 149 6.23 -1.18 10.91
N PHE A 150 5.02 -0.66 11.15
CA PHE A 150 3.94 -0.71 10.16
C PHE A 150 4.30 0.10 8.91
N GLU A 151 4.78 1.32 9.11
CA GLU A 151 5.09 2.24 8.01
C GLU A 151 6.24 1.73 7.14
N GLN A 152 7.30 1.20 7.73
CA GLN A 152 8.43 0.63 7.00
C GLN A 152 8.04 -0.65 6.25
N SER A 153 7.27 -1.54 6.88
CA SER A 153 6.74 -2.74 6.22
C SER A 153 5.79 -2.37 5.08
N LEU A 154 4.93 -1.38 5.27
CA LEU A 154 4.02 -0.85 4.25
C LEU A 154 4.81 -0.36 3.02
N PHE A 155 5.90 0.38 3.22
CA PHE A 155 6.73 0.88 2.13
C PHE A 155 7.34 -0.26 1.32
N ILE A 156 7.96 -1.23 2.01
CA ILE A 156 8.60 -2.39 1.35
C ILE A 156 7.56 -3.20 0.56
N LEU A 157 6.39 -3.47 1.14
CA LEU A 157 5.33 -4.24 0.48
C LEU A 157 4.77 -3.50 -0.74
N CYS A 158 4.43 -2.22 -0.61
CA CYS A 158 3.89 -1.43 -1.71
C CYS A 158 4.86 -1.34 -2.90
N ASP A 159 6.16 -1.19 -2.64
CA ASP A 159 7.15 -1.11 -3.70
C ASP A 159 7.30 -2.47 -4.42
N ASN A 160 7.29 -3.58 -3.68
CA ASN A 160 7.36 -4.93 -4.27
C ASN A 160 6.05 -5.35 -4.96
N ILE A 161 4.88 -4.93 -4.49
CA ILE A 161 3.62 -5.07 -5.23
C ILE A 161 3.72 -4.33 -6.59
N GLY A 162 4.34 -3.14 -6.61
CA GLY A 162 4.62 -2.41 -7.84
C GLY A 162 5.50 -3.21 -8.81
N VAL A 163 6.57 -3.85 -8.33
CA VAL A 163 7.45 -4.70 -9.13
C VAL A 163 6.70 -5.90 -9.69
N GLU A 164 5.89 -6.58 -8.88
CA GLU A 164 5.09 -7.72 -9.31
C GLU A 164 4.07 -7.32 -10.39
N LEU A 165 3.46 -6.15 -10.28
CA LEU A 165 2.59 -5.61 -11.31
C LEU A 165 3.33 -5.33 -12.62
N MET A 166 4.58 -4.82 -12.57
CA MET A 166 5.39 -4.63 -13.76
C MET A 166 5.64 -5.95 -14.51
N LEU A 167 5.90 -7.04 -13.77
CA LEU A 167 6.07 -8.39 -14.32
C LEU A 167 4.76 -8.89 -14.95
N ARG A 168 3.66 -8.86 -14.22
CA ARG A 168 2.35 -9.37 -14.69
C ARG A 168 1.76 -8.59 -15.85
N LEU A 169 2.04 -7.31 -15.93
CA LEU A 169 1.62 -6.44 -17.05
C LEU A 169 2.57 -6.47 -18.24
N GLY A 170 3.68 -7.20 -18.14
CA GLY A 170 4.68 -7.30 -19.20
C GLY A 170 5.48 -6.01 -19.43
N CYS A 171 5.48 -5.09 -18.47
CA CYS A 171 6.30 -3.89 -18.52
C CYS A 171 7.79 -4.23 -18.44
N ILE A 172 8.14 -5.26 -17.70
CA ILE A 172 9.47 -5.85 -17.59
C ILE A 172 9.36 -7.37 -17.77
N ARG A 173 10.42 -8.01 -18.28
CA ARG A 173 10.46 -9.48 -18.42
C ARG A 173 11.02 -10.18 -17.19
N GLN A 174 11.85 -9.47 -16.45
CA GLN A 174 12.54 -9.96 -15.25
C GLN A 174 12.97 -8.79 -14.37
N ILE A 175 13.24 -9.05 -13.08
CA ILE A 175 13.54 -8.00 -12.08
C ILE A 175 14.74 -7.13 -12.49
N ARG A 176 15.77 -7.68 -13.13
CA ARG A 176 16.94 -6.91 -13.60
C ARG A 176 16.62 -5.87 -14.70
N ASP A 177 15.44 -5.90 -15.27
CA ASP A 177 15.01 -4.96 -16.32
C ASP A 177 14.31 -3.71 -15.71
N ILE A 178 14.30 -3.55 -14.39
CA ILE A 178 13.61 -2.45 -13.69
C ILE A 178 14.26 -1.09 -13.98
N ASP A 179 15.58 -1.01 -13.99
CA ASP A 179 16.32 0.26 -14.10
C ASP A 179 15.99 1.08 -15.36
N PRO A 180 15.86 0.48 -16.57
CA PRO A 180 15.50 1.23 -17.77
C PRO A 180 14.08 1.77 -17.74
N PHE A 181 13.16 1.11 -17.02
CA PHE A 181 11.74 1.46 -17.02
C PHE A 181 11.44 2.78 -16.27
N ILE A 182 12.20 3.07 -15.23
CA ILE A 182 11.97 4.25 -14.36
C ILE A 182 12.49 5.56 -14.98
N ARG A 183 13.31 5.51 -16.03
CA ARG A 183 13.93 6.68 -16.67
C ARG A 183 13.00 7.55 -17.50
N VAL A 184 11.75 7.15 -17.71
CA VAL A 184 10.86 7.77 -18.73
C VAL A 184 10.38 9.17 -18.37
N LEU A 185 10.52 9.63 -17.12
CA LEU A 185 9.99 10.92 -16.69
C LEU A 185 11.06 12.03 -16.47
N HIS A 186 12.33 11.75 -16.75
CA HIS A 186 13.43 12.69 -16.53
C HIS A 186 14.37 12.85 -17.75
N ALA A 187 13.88 12.54 -18.95
CA ALA A 187 14.62 12.82 -20.18
C ALA A 187 14.24 14.20 -20.75
#